data_28c60985b125908b444a0e00ca2aae4d
#
_entry.id   28c60985b125908b444a0e00ca2aae4d
#
_cell.length_a   1.000
_cell.length_b   1.000
_cell.length_c   1.000
_cell.angle_alpha   90.00
_cell.angle_beta   90.00
_cell.angle_gamma   90.00
#
_symmetry.space_group_name_H-M   'P 1'
#
loop_
_entity.id
_entity.type
_entity.pdbx_description
1 polymer ?
#
loop_
_entity_poly.entity_id
_entity_poly.type
_entity_poly.pdbx_seq_one_letter_code
_entity_poly.pdbx_strand_id
1 'polypeptide(L)'
;MRTMPDAPMEIREDDLSCPVTQDLVRLHLEGMHATSPPGSVFALDQSGLRTAGVTVWTARIGDAVAGIAALKDLGDRTGEIKSMRTHPAFLRRGVAAALLEHIIEVARARGMTRLSLETGSGAAFEPALALYRRRGFVDGEAFAQYVRSPFNQFLHLDL
;
A
#
# COMPACT_ATOMS: atom_id res chain seq x y z
N MET A 1 5.14 -31.13 14.63
CA MET A 1 4.32 -29.93 14.77
C MET A 1 3.50 -29.73 13.52
N ARG A 2 2.21 -29.65 13.69
CA ARG A 2 1.31 -29.51 12.56
C ARG A 2 1.45 -28.11 11.96
N THR A 3 1.96 -28.00 10.75
CA THR A 3 1.78 -26.80 9.98
C THR A 3 0.29 -26.66 9.72
N MET A 4 -0.32 -25.63 10.25
CA MET A 4 -1.70 -25.31 9.90
C MET A 4 -1.78 -25.18 8.38
N PRO A 5 -2.70 -25.89 7.73
CA PRO A 5 -2.96 -25.57 6.33
C PRO A 5 -3.25 -24.09 6.25
N ASP A 6 -2.81 -23.46 5.19
CA ASP A 6 -2.91 -22.01 4.99
C ASP A 6 -4.29 -21.52 5.41
N ALA A 7 -4.36 -20.79 6.54
CA ALA A 7 -5.57 -20.12 6.93
C ALA A 7 -5.98 -19.20 5.80
N PRO A 8 -7.28 -19.10 5.46
CA PRO A 8 -7.71 -18.22 4.38
C PRO A 8 -7.34 -16.76 4.70
N MET A 9 -6.88 -16.06 3.68
CA MET A 9 -6.60 -14.64 3.79
C MET A 9 -7.91 -13.87 3.72
N GLU A 10 -8.12 -12.99 4.69
CA GLU A 10 -9.28 -12.13 4.74
C GLU A 10 -8.84 -10.67 4.69
N ILE A 11 -9.44 -9.87 3.82
CA ILE A 11 -9.17 -8.43 3.73
C ILE A 11 -10.32 -7.70 4.40
N ARG A 12 -9.98 -6.84 5.36
CA ARG A 12 -10.95 -6.05 6.11
C ARG A 12 -10.56 -4.58 6.10
N GLU A 13 -11.57 -3.72 6.05
CA GLU A 13 -11.37 -2.32 6.39
C GLU A 13 -10.96 -2.22 7.86
N ASP A 14 -9.97 -1.37 8.15
CA ASP A 14 -9.36 -1.28 9.47
C ASP A 14 -9.40 0.18 9.95
N ASP A 15 -9.84 0.38 11.19
CA ASP A 15 -9.94 1.71 11.79
C ASP A 15 -8.68 2.12 12.55
N LEU A 16 -7.64 1.28 12.52
CA LEU A 16 -6.35 1.51 13.18
C LEU A 16 -6.43 1.47 14.71
N SER A 17 -7.48 0.92 15.28
CA SER A 17 -7.60 0.78 16.73
C SER A 17 -6.86 -0.43 17.28
N CYS A 18 -6.54 -1.41 16.42
CA CYS A 18 -5.87 -2.64 16.84
C CYS A 18 -4.36 -2.42 17.00
N PRO A 19 -3.76 -2.77 18.16
CA PRO A 19 -2.33 -2.61 18.38
C PRO A 19 -1.45 -3.33 17.35
N VAL A 20 -1.88 -4.49 16.87
CA VAL A 20 -1.13 -5.25 15.85
C VAL A 20 -1.06 -4.49 14.53
N THR A 21 -2.16 -3.86 14.13
CA THR A 21 -2.18 -3.00 12.94
C THR A 21 -1.30 -1.76 13.14
N GLN A 22 -1.36 -1.14 14.31
CA GLN A 22 -0.52 0.00 14.64
C GLN A 22 0.97 -0.34 14.58
N ASP A 23 1.34 -1.53 15.03
CA ASP A 23 2.72 -2.01 14.95
C ASP A 23 3.19 -2.17 13.50
N LEU A 24 2.32 -2.63 12.61
CA LEU A 24 2.66 -2.76 11.19
C LEU A 24 2.82 -1.38 10.52
N VAL A 25 2.00 -0.41 10.88
CA VAL A 25 2.17 0.99 10.42
C VAL A 25 3.53 1.54 10.84
N ARG A 26 3.89 1.31 12.10
CA ARG A 26 5.20 1.74 12.62
C ARG A 26 6.35 1.06 11.88
N LEU A 27 6.25 -0.23 11.65
CA LEU A 27 7.25 -0.99 10.91
C LEU A 27 7.42 -0.45 9.49
N HIS A 28 6.32 -0.11 8.84
CA HIS A 28 6.34 0.49 7.50
C HIS A 28 7.08 1.82 7.48
N LEU A 29 6.78 2.73 8.43
CA LEU A 29 7.46 4.01 8.53
C LEU A 29 8.96 3.85 8.79
N GLU A 30 9.33 2.97 9.72
CA GLU A 30 10.73 2.69 10.01
C GLU A 30 11.46 2.16 8.77
N GLY A 31 10.84 1.25 8.03
CA GLY A 31 11.40 0.72 6.79
C GLY A 31 11.57 1.80 5.72
N MET A 32 10.60 2.68 5.56
CA MET A 32 10.68 3.78 4.59
C MET A 32 11.79 4.76 4.95
N HIS A 33 11.94 5.12 6.22
CA HIS A 33 13.03 5.99 6.68
C HIS A 33 14.40 5.34 6.49
N ALA A 34 14.50 4.03 6.70
CA ALA A 34 15.76 3.29 6.54
C ALA A 34 16.21 3.17 5.07
N THR A 35 15.28 3.20 4.12
CA THR A 35 15.56 2.93 2.69
C THR A 35 15.39 4.14 1.79
N SER A 36 15.08 5.31 2.35
CA SER A 36 14.80 6.53 1.58
C SER A 36 15.68 7.68 2.04
N PRO A 37 16.09 8.59 1.13
CA PRO A 37 16.82 9.79 1.52
C PRO A 37 15.99 10.69 2.43
N PRO A 38 16.63 11.51 3.29
CA PRO A 38 15.91 12.50 4.08
C PRO A 38 15.04 13.40 3.20
N GLY A 39 13.79 13.63 3.63
CA GLY A 39 12.82 14.44 2.88
C GLY A 39 12.11 13.71 1.75
N SER A 40 12.42 12.43 1.50
CA SER A 40 11.79 11.63 0.45
C SER A 40 10.78 10.60 1.00
N VAL A 41 10.45 10.66 2.28
CA VAL A 41 9.45 9.76 2.89
C VAL A 41 8.10 10.45 2.91
N PHE A 42 7.15 9.90 2.16
CA PHE A 42 5.78 10.41 2.07
C PHE A 42 4.76 9.43 2.67
N ALA A 43 5.23 8.40 3.36
CA ALA A 43 4.36 7.46 4.06
C ALA A 43 3.63 8.17 5.21
N LEU A 44 2.36 7.80 5.38
CA LEU A 44 1.51 8.38 6.42
C LEU A 44 1.69 7.65 7.74
N ASP A 45 1.74 8.41 8.83
CA ASP A 45 1.60 7.86 10.16
C ASP A 45 0.12 7.54 10.47
N GLN A 46 -0.15 7.08 11.69
CA GLN A 46 -1.52 6.71 12.06
C GLN A 46 -2.50 7.88 11.94
N SER A 47 -2.10 9.09 12.28
CA SER A 47 -2.96 10.26 12.19
C SER A 47 -3.26 10.61 10.74
N GLY A 48 -2.26 10.52 9.86
CA GLY A 48 -2.45 10.71 8.42
C GLY A 48 -3.38 9.66 7.81
N LEU A 49 -3.26 8.41 8.22
CA LEU A 49 -4.13 7.33 7.76
C LEU A 49 -5.58 7.46 8.24
N ARG A 50 -5.81 8.18 9.34
CA ARG A 50 -7.15 8.46 9.88
C ARG A 50 -7.80 9.71 9.28
N THR A 51 -7.13 10.37 8.37
CA THR A 51 -7.65 11.58 7.73
C THR A 51 -8.84 11.23 6.82
N ALA A 52 -9.81 12.14 6.73
CA ALA A 52 -10.93 11.98 5.80
C ALA A 52 -10.44 11.76 4.37
N GLY A 53 -11.10 10.88 3.64
CA GLY A 53 -10.70 10.51 2.28
C GLY A 53 -9.68 9.39 2.21
N VAL A 54 -9.16 8.90 3.34
CA VAL A 54 -8.25 7.76 3.40
C VAL A 54 -8.99 6.55 3.98
N THR A 55 -8.98 5.45 3.23
CA THR A 55 -9.50 4.16 3.69
C THR A 55 -8.34 3.19 3.82
N VAL A 56 -8.31 2.44 4.93
CA VAL A 56 -7.24 1.48 5.23
C VAL A 56 -7.82 0.08 5.27
N TRP A 57 -7.11 -0.88 4.69
CA TRP A 57 -7.43 -2.30 4.77
C TRP A 57 -6.26 -3.07 5.33
N THR A 58 -6.57 -4.14 6.05
CA THR A 58 -5.58 -5.14 6.47
C THR A 58 -5.91 -6.48 5.85
N ALA A 59 -4.86 -7.23 5.51
CA ALA A 59 -4.97 -8.62 5.15
C ALA A 59 -4.68 -9.44 6.39
N ARG A 60 -5.63 -10.30 6.77
CA ARG A 60 -5.51 -11.14 7.96
C ARG A 60 -5.40 -12.61 7.57
N ILE A 61 -4.49 -13.29 8.23
CA ILE A 61 -4.33 -14.74 8.11
C ILE A 61 -4.42 -15.30 9.52
N GLY A 62 -5.53 -15.97 9.84
CA GLY A 62 -5.84 -16.32 11.22
C GLY A 62 -5.98 -15.06 12.07
N ASP A 63 -5.27 -15.01 13.19
CA ASP A 63 -5.27 -13.86 14.10
C ASP A 63 -4.18 -12.82 13.76
N ALA A 64 -3.39 -13.09 12.73
CA ALA A 64 -2.27 -12.23 12.38
C ALA A 64 -2.64 -11.20 11.32
N VAL A 65 -2.09 -9.99 11.43
CA VAL A 65 -2.13 -8.98 10.39
C VAL A 65 -0.94 -9.19 9.46
N ALA A 66 -1.22 -9.71 8.27
CA ALA A 66 -0.19 -10.07 7.29
C ALA A 66 0.23 -8.90 6.40
N GLY A 67 -0.63 -7.90 6.24
CA GLY A 67 -0.32 -6.73 5.44
C GLY A 67 -1.32 -5.61 5.63
N ILE A 68 -0.95 -4.44 5.12
CA ILE A 68 -1.75 -3.22 5.17
C ILE A 68 -1.64 -2.49 3.84
N ALA A 69 -2.69 -1.78 3.46
CA ALA A 69 -2.68 -0.85 2.35
C ALA A 69 -3.77 0.20 2.54
N ALA A 70 -3.58 1.35 1.95
CA ALA A 70 -4.54 2.46 2.03
C ALA A 70 -4.84 3.02 0.66
N LEU A 71 -6.04 3.59 0.52
CA LEU A 71 -6.49 4.31 -0.66
C LEU A 71 -6.89 5.71 -0.22
N LYS A 72 -6.26 6.72 -0.82
CA LYS A 72 -6.59 8.11 -0.61
C LYS A 72 -7.38 8.63 -1.81
N ASP A 73 -8.54 9.22 -1.56
CA ASP A 73 -9.30 9.91 -2.59
C ASP A 73 -8.62 11.24 -2.92
N LEU A 74 -8.21 11.42 -4.17
CA LEU A 74 -7.55 12.65 -4.64
C LEU A 74 -8.53 13.66 -5.23
N GLY A 75 -9.82 13.30 -5.35
CA GLY A 75 -10.77 14.06 -6.15
C GLY A 75 -10.67 13.72 -7.65
N ASP A 76 -11.55 14.32 -8.45
CA ASP A 76 -11.60 14.13 -9.91
C ASP A 76 -11.62 12.65 -10.34
N ARG A 77 -12.24 11.79 -9.51
CA ARG A 77 -12.38 10.36 -9.76
C ARG A 77 -11.03 9.64 -9.84
N THR A 78 -10.04 10.12 -9.09
CA THR A 78 -8.72 9.49 -9.00
C THR A 78 -8.40 9.13 -7.56
N GLY A 79 -7.57 8.10 -7.37
CA GLY A 79 -7.14 7.64 -6.06
C GLY A 79 -5.66 7.35 -6.02
N GLU A 80 -5.11 7.41 -4.82
CA GLU A 80 -3.70 7.11 -4.57
C GLU A 80 -3.58 5.92 -3.64
N ILE A 81 -2.78 4.92 -4.05
CA ILE A 81 -2.42 3.79 -3.18
C ILE A 81 -1.29 4.24 -2.28
N LYS A 82 -1.48 4.06 -0.97
CA LYS A 82 -0.50 4.44 0.06
C LYS A 82 -0.28 3.30 1.04
N SER A 83 0.87 3.32 1.71
CA SER A 83 1.16 2.47 2.87
C SER A 83 1.03 0.97 2.60
N MET A 84 1.35 0.54 1.38
CA MET A 84 1.38 -0.89 1.03
C MET A 84 2.58 -1.55 1.72
N ARG A 85 2.30 -2.46 2.66
CA ARG A 85 3.34 -3.18 3.38
C ARG A 85 2.89 -4.58 3.74
N THR A 86 3.71 -5.56 3.41
CA THR A 86 3.54 -6.94 3.88
C THR A 86 4.41 -7.15 5.12
N HIS A 87 3.84 -7.75 6.15
CA HIS A 87 4.60 -8.12 7.33
C HIS A 87 5.68 -9.13 6.97
N PRO A 88 6.92 -9.00 7.50
CA PRO A 88 8.04 -9.87 7.11
C PRO A 88 7.77 -11.38 7.27
N ALA A 89 6.96 -11.77 8.24
CA ALA A 89 6.60 -13.17 8.46
C ALA A 89 5.68 -13.75 7.37
N PHE A 90 5.10 -12.91 6.50
CA PHE A 90 4.11 -13.32 5.52
C PHE A 90 4.52 -12.97 4.08
N LEU A 91 5.79 -12.74 3.84
CA LEU A 91 6.31 -12.46 2.50
C LEU A 91 6.09 -13.66 1.57
N ARG A 92 5.89 -13.38 0.28
CA ARG A 92 5.73 -14.37 -0.79
C ARG A 92 4.50 -15.26 -0.65
N ARG A 93 3.46 -14.78 0.02
CA ARG A 93 2.17 -15.47 0.15
C ARG A 93 1.04 -14.80 -0.61
N GLY A 94 1.36 -13.84 -1.47
CA GLY A 94 0.36 -13.13 -2.27
C GLY A 94 -0.42 -12.06 -1.49
N VAL A 95 0.07 -11.63 -0.33
CA VAL A 95 -0.62 -10.64 0.52
C VAL A 95 -0.74 -9.30 -0.20
N ALA A 96 0.37 -8.77 -0.71
CA ALA A 96 0.36 -7.49 -1.42
C ALA A 96 -0.49 -7.54 -2.68
N ALA A 97 -0.42 -8.63 -3.45
CA ALA A 97 -1.25 -8.82 -4.64
C ALA A 97 -2.74 -8.83 -4.29
N ALA A 98 -3.12 -9.50 -3.21
CA ALA A 98 -4.52 -9.54 -2.76
C ALA A 98 -5.01 -8.17 -2.32
N LEU A 99 -4.21 -7.42 -1.57
CA LEU A 99 -4.53 -6.04 -1.18
C LEU A 99 -4.67 -5.14 -2.38
N LEU A 100 -3.76 -5.24 -3.34
CA LEU A 100 -3.80 -4.45 -4.57
C LEU A 100 -5.08 -4.72 -5.37
N GLU A 101 -5.44 -5.98 -5.59
CA GLU A 101 -6.66 -6.34 -6.30
C GLU A 101 -7.91 -5.82 -5.58
N HIS A 102 -7.92 -5.91 -4.24
CA HIS A 102 -9.04 -5.39 -3.45
C HIS A 102 -9.20 -3.87 -3.64
N ILE A 103 -8.10 -3.13 -3.58
CA ILE A 103 -8.12 -1.67 -3.79
C ILE A 103 -8.59 -1.33 -5.19
N ILE A 104 -8.17 -2.06 -6.21
CA ILE A 104 -8.62 -1.86 -7.60
C ILE A 104 -10.13 -2.04 -7.69
N GLU A 105 -10.66 -3.10 -7.10
CA GLU A 105 -12.12 -3.35 -7.08
C GLU A 105 -12.89 -2.24 -6.36
N VAL A 106 -12.40 -1.81 -5.19
CA VAL A 106 -13.04 -0.72 -4.43
C VAL A 106 -12.99 0.58 -5.24
N ALA A 107 -11.87 0.90 -5.86
CA ALA A 107 -11.72 2.11 -6.66
C ALA A 107 -12.72 2.11 -7.83
N ARG A 108 -12.86 0.99 -8.53
CA ARG A 108 -13.85 0.84 -9.61
C ARG A 108 -15.28 1.03 -9.08
N ALA A 109 -15.61 0.40 -7.96
CA ALA A 109 -16.94 0.52 -7.34
C ALA A 109 -17.26 1.96 -6.92
N ARG A 110 -16.24 2.73 -6.55
CA ARG A 110 -16.39 4.16 -6.22
C ARG A 110 -16.42 5.07 -7.44
N GLY A 111 -16.30 4.53 -8.64
CA GLY A 111 -16.33 5.31 -9.89
C GLY A 111 -15.00 5.99 -10.22
N MET A 112 -13.92 5.58 -9.59
CA MET A 112 -12.59 6.10 -9.94
C MET A 112 -12.17 5.60 -11.31
N THR A 113 -11.48 6.47 -12.06
CA THR A 113 -11.00 6.17 -13.42
C THR A 113 -9.50 5.93 -13.47
N ARG A 114 -8.79 6.28 -12.40
CA ARG A 114 -7.34 6.11 -12.34
C ARG A 114 -6.86 5.91 -10.91
N LEU A 115 -5.94 4.98 -10.74
CA LEU A 115 -5.13 4.83 -9.53
C LEU A 115 -3.71 5.27 -9.80
N SER A 116 -3.11 5.93 -8.84
CA SER A 116 -1.73 6.40 -8.91
C SER A 116 -0.99 6.02 -7.63
N LEU A 117 0.32 5.91 -7.74
CA LEU A 117 1.16 5.72 -6.57
C LEU A 117 2.51 6.39 -6.76
N GLU A 118 3.11 6.78 -5.65
CA GLU A 118 4.49 7.24 -5.59
C GLU A 118 5.28 6.21 -4.79
N THR A 119 6.47 5.88 -5.27
CA THR A 119 7.36 4.93 -4.60
C THR A 119 8.82 5.34 -4.83
N GLY A 120 9.73 4.71 -4.08
CA GLY A 120 11.15 4.97 -4.23
C GLY A 120 11.81 4.12 -5.30
N SER A 121 13.11 4.27 -5.42
CA SER A 121 13.98 3.46 -6.27
C SER A 121 15.07 2.80 -5.42
N GLY A 122 15.66 1.75 -5.97
CA GLY A 122 16.64 0.92 -5.29
C GLY A 122 16.11 -0.47 -4.96
N ALA A 123 17.01 -1.33 -4.48
CA ALA A 123 16.72 -2.75 -4.28
C ALA A 123 15.52 -3.01 -3.36
N ALA A 124 15.33 -2.18 -2.33
CA ALA A 124 14.23 -2.33 -1.37
C ALA A 124 12.84 -2.14 -2.01
N PHE A 125 12.76 -1.41 -3.12
CA PHE A 125 11.50 -1.09 -3.80
C PHE A 125 11.21 -1.99 -4.99
N GLU A 126 12.18 -2.79 -5.45
CA GLU A 126 12.03 -3.64 -6.65
C GLU A 126 10.89 -4.65 -6.56
N PRO A 127 10.66 -5.36 -5.43
CA PRO A 127 9.54 -6.29 -5.36
C PRO A 127 8.17 -5.62 -5.54
N ALA A 128 7.99 -4.45 -4.94
CA ALA A 128 6.74 -3.68 -5.08
C ALA A 128 6.56 -3.17 -6.51
N LEU A 129 7.62 -2.62 -7.11
CA LEU A 129 7.59 -2.16 -8.50
C LEU A 129 7.23 -3.30 -9.45
N ALA A 130 7.81 -4.48 -9.26
CA ALA A 130 7.50 -5.65 -10.08
C ALA A 130 6.03 -6.05 -9.96
N LEU A 131 5.46 -5.99 -8.75
CA LEU A 131 4.05 -6.27 -8.52
C LEU A 131 3.15 -5.28 -9.27
N TYR A 132 3.41 -3.99 -9.13
CA TYR A 132 2.61 -2.95 -9.77
C TYR A 132 2.67 -3.05 -11.29
N ARG A 133 3.87 -3.19 -11.86
CA ARG A 133 4.06 -3.31 -13.32
C ARG A 133 3.40 -4.57 -13.88
N ARG A 134 3.49 -5.68 -13.17
CA ARG A 134 2.83 -6.92 -13.58
C ARG A 134 1.32 -6.77 -13.62
N ARG A 135 0.77 -5.95 -12.74
CA ARG A 135 -0.67 -5.70 -12.70
C ARG A 135 -1.13 -4.70 -13.77
N GLY A 136 -0.20 -4.05 -14.46
CA GLY A 136 -0.50 -3.11 -15.53
C GLY A 136 -0.24 -1.65 -15.21
N PHE A 137 0.29 -1.33 -14.04
CA PHE A 137 0.72 0.04 -13.73
C PHE A 137 1.90 0.41 -14.63
N VAL A 138 1.87 1.63 -15.13
CA VAL A 138 2.92 2.17 -16.02
C VAL A 138 3.54 3.41 -15.41
N ASP A 139 4.82 3.61 -15.67
CA ASP A 139 5.53 4.81 -15.25
C ASP A 139 4.92 6.04 -15.93
N GLY A 140 4.81 7.12 -15.20
CA GLY A 140 4.18 8.32 -15.70
C GLY A 140 4.58 9.58 -14.95
N GLU A 141 3.75 10.59 -15.05
CA GLU A 141 3.99 11.91 -14.49
C GLU A 141 3.77 11.93 -12.98
N ALA A 142 4.44 12.88 -12.31
CA ALA A 142 4.13 13.22 -10.93
C ALA A 142 2.65 13.66 -10.82
N PHE A 143 2.04 13.38 -9.68
CA PHE A 143 0.64 13.70 -9.43
C PHE A 143 0.48 14.35 -8.06
N ALA A 144 -0.70 14.88 -7.78
CA ALA A 144 -1.01 15.58 -6.54
C ALA A 144 0.03 16.68 -6.25
N GLN A 145 0.60 16.68 -5.06
CA GLN A 145 1.60 17.66 -4.65
C GLN A 145 3.03 17.15 -4.76
N TYR A 146 3.20 15.95 -5.31
CA TYR A 146 4.53 15.35 -5.43
C TYR A 146 5.38 16.06 -6.46
N VAL A 147 6.67 16.18 -6.17
CA VAL A 147 7.68 16.71 -7.08
C VAL A 147 8.62 15.56 -7.45
N ARG A 148 8.88 15.41 -8.75
CA ARG A 148 9.79 14.37 -9.24
C ARG A 148 11.22 14.64 -8.76
N SER A 149 11.88 13.59 -8.30
CA SER A 149 13.28 13.58 -7.88
C SER A 149 13.99 12.38 -8.50
N PRO A 150 15.33 12.28 -8.41
CA PRO A 150 16.03 11.09 -8.87
C PRO A 150 15.67 9.81 -8.10
N PHE A 151 15.10 9.94 -6.92
CA PHE A 151 14.76 8.81 -6.06
C PHE A 151 13.34 8.30 -6.30
N ASN A 152 12.35 9.17 -6.44
CA ASN A 152 10.96 8.75 -6.50
C ASN A 152 10.51 8.37 -7.92
N GLN A 153 9.52 7.51 -7.99
CA GLN A 153 8.89 7.05 -9.21
C GLN A 153 7.37 7.16 -9.07
N PHE A 154 6.71 7.40 -10.18
CA PHE A 154 5.26 7.54 -10.24
C PHE A 154 4.69 6.52 -11.21
N LEU A 155 3.71 5.77 -10.77
CA LEU A 155 3.04 4.76 -11.58
C LEU A 155 1.54 5.00 -11.56
N HIS A 156 0.89 4.70 -12.68
CA HIS A 156 -0.54 4.91 -12.87
C HIS A 156 -1.19 3.69 -13.51
N LEU A 157 -2.43 3.44 -13.12
CA LEU A 157 -3.29 2.42 -13.72
C LEU A 157 -4.63 3.06 -14.07
N ASP A 158 -4.99 3.04 -15.34
CA ASP A 158 -6.32 3.43 -15.78
C ASP A 158 -7.30 2.29 -15.52
N LEU A 159 -8.45 2.63 -14.96
CA LEU A 159 -9.44 1.65 -14.51
C LEU A 159 -10.58 1.46 -15.51
#